data_98646ccdb2a1fb6a8654dc64b40a5879
#
_entry.id   98646ccdb2a1fb6a8654dc64b40a5879
#
_cell.length_a   1.000
_cell.length_b   1.000
_cell.length_c   1.000
_cell.angle_alpha   90.00
_cell.angle_beta   90.00
_cell.angle_gamma   90.00
#
_symmetry.space_group_name_H-M   'P 1'
#
loop_
_entity.id
_entity.type
_entity.pdbx_description
1 polymer ?
#
loop_
_entity_poly.entity_id
_entity_poly.type
_entity_poly.pdbx_seq_one_letter_code
_entity_poly.pdbx_strand_id
1 'polypeptide(L)'
;MSARFCKIAMDLRAFAYLPSRLPFVSVTDGTLTPMATGYLRYPDVHGDLVVFTADDDVWLVPVTGGRASRLTNDHVMVRNPRFSPNGTKIAWTSYLGQRPEVFVIDLATGDQRRLTWLGAARSFVVGWQDDEHVVFSSPHQTNDVGLAWLYTVSLDGHVERLGYGPGMDLAVSSDGAVAVVTPNSGDCSRWKRYRGGTAAQIWLRPARAEKF
;
A
#
# COMPACT_ATOMS: atom_id res chain seq x y z
N MET A 1 -5.41 5.42 24.27
CA MET A 1 -5.96 5.42 22.90
C MET A 1 -5.51 6.69 22.22
N SER A 2 -4.50 6.62 21.38
CA SER A 2 -3.81 7.79 20.82
C SER A 2 -4.59 8.40 19.66
N ALA A 3 -4.60 9.73 19.59
CA ALA A 3 -5.29 10.54 18.59
C ALA A 3 -4.95 10.23 17.12
N ARG A 4 -3.90 9.47 16.83
CA ARG A 4 -3.51 9.06 15.47
C ARG A 4 -4.27 7.85 14.93
N PHE A 5 -4.66 6.89 15.76
CA PHE A 5 -5.60 5.84 15.32
C PHE A 5 -6.95 6.44 14.93
N CYS A 6 -7.36 7.49 15.65
CA CYS A 6 -8.56 8.25 15.32
C CYS A 6 -8.35 9.10 14.06
N LYS A 7 -7.14 9.61 13.79
CA LYS A 7 -6.85 10.46 12.64
C LYS A 7 -6.78 9.68 11.33
N ILE A 8 -6.19 8.47 11.32
CA ILE A 8 -6.23 7.58 10.15
C ILE A 8 -7.67 7.16 9.85
N ALA A 9 -8.47 6.87 10.87
CA ALA A 9 -9.90 6.57 10.69
C ALA A 9 -10.75 7.80 10.30
N MET A 10 -10.36 9.01 10.73
CA MET A 10 -11.03 10.26 10.34
C MET A 10 -10.63 10.70 8.92
N ASP A 11 -9.37 10.51 8.52
CA ASP A 11 -8.93 10.83 7.15
C ASP A 11 -9.56 9.87 6.12
N LEU A 12 -9.77 8.60 6.48
CA LEU A 12 -10.58 7.67 5.67
C LEU A 12 -12.07 8.08 5.60
N ARG A 13 -12.61 8.77 6.60
CA ARG A 13 -13.98 9.32 6.52
C ARG A 13 -14.04 10.59 5.66
N ALA A 14 -12.98 11.39 5.62
CA ALA A 14 -12.87 12.50 4.68
C ALA A 14 -12.81 11.99 3.23
N PHE A 15 -12.19 10.83 3.00
CA PHE A 15 -12.19 10.16 1.70
C PHE A 15 -13.58 9.61 1.31
N ALA A 16 -14.39 9.18 2.28
CA ALA A 16 -15.78 8.72 2.03
C ALA A 16 -16.73 9.88 1.69
N TYR A 17 -16.33 11.13 1.94
CA TYR A 17 -17.12 12.33 1.62
C TYR A 17 -16.58 13.13 0.42
N LEU A 18 -15.49 12.69 -0.19
CA LEU A 18 -15.18 13.14 -1.54
C LEU A 18 -16.31 12.66 -2.45
N PRO A 19 -17.01 13.59 -3.14
CA PRO A 19 -18.06 13.17 -4.05
C PRO A 19 -17.45 12.12 -4.98
N SER A 20 -18.16 11.02 -5.18
CA SER A 20 -17.75 9.85 -5.99
C SER A 20 -17.50 10.18 -7.46
N ARG A 21 -17.23 11.44 -7.78
CA ARG A 21 -16.97 12.02 -9.09
C ARG A 21 -16.01 13.19 -8.95
N LEU A 22 -14.72 12.91 -8.76
CA LEU A 22 -13.72 13.86 -9.23
C LEU A 22 -13.56 13.59 -10.73
N PRO A 23 -14.03 14.44 -11.63
CA PRO A 23 -13.82 14.24 -13.04
C PRO A 23 -12.34 14.43 -13.32
N PHE A 24 -11.67 13.40 -13.82
CA PHE A 24 -10.45 13.61 -14.57
C PHE A 24 -10.79 14.49 -15.76
N VAL A 25 -10.11 15.60 -15.87
CA VAL A 25 -10.37 16.56 -16.96
C VAL A 25 -9.20 16.49 -17.92
N SER A 26 -9.44 16.06 -19.14
CA SER A 26 -8.49 16.28 -20.24
C SER A 26 -8.75 17.63 -20.89
N VAL A 27 -7.69 18.36 -21.20
CA VAL A 27 -7.78 19.60 -21.96
C VAL A 27 -7.45 19.28 -23.40
N THR A 28 -8.45 19.19 -24.26
CA THR A 28 -8.31 19.24 -25.71
C THR A 28 -9.05 20.50 -26.18
N ASP A 29 -8.36 21.34 -26.94
CA ASP A 29 -8.91 22.60 -27.55
C ASP A 29 -9.53 23.59 -26.53
N GLY A 30 -9.00 23.69 -25.32
CA GLY A 30 -9.50 24.61 -24.29
C GLY A 30 -10.85 24.21 -23.68
N THR A 31 -11.44 23.09 -24.09
CA THR A 31 -12.70 22.56 -23.55
C THR A 31 -12.39 21.49 -22.51
N LEU A 32 -12.92 21.67 -21.28
CA LEU A 32 -12.84 20.70 -20.21
C LEU A 32 -13.88 19.59 -20.47
N THR A 33 -13.45 18.45 -20.98
CA THR A 33 -14.32 17.27 -21.06
C THR A 33 -14.15 16.41 -19.82
N PRO A 34 -15.24 16.03 -19.13
CA PRO A 34 -15.16 15.05 -18.04
C PRO A 34 -14.65 13.74 -18.65
N MET A 35 -13.47 13.30 -18.24
CA MET A 35 -13.02 11.95 -18.55
C MET A 35 -13.87 10.93 -17.78
N ALA A 36 -14.07 9.76 -18.36
CA ALA A 36 -14.69 8.64 -17.66
C ALA A 36 -14.01 8.47 -16.30
N THR A 37 -14.84 8.30 -15.24
CA THR A 37 -14.33 8.09 -13.88
C THR A 37 -13.49 6.81 -13.86
N GLY A 38 -12.17 6.92 -13.79
CA GLY A 38 -11.26 5.80 -13.64
C GLY A 38 -11.58 5.03 -12.35
N TYR A 39 -11.33 3.73 -12.35
CA TYR A 39 -11.47 2.91 -11.14
C TYR A 39 -10.26 3.13 -10.22
N LEU A 40 -10.41 4.06 -9.27
CA LEU A 40 -9.36 4.44 -8.32
C LEU A 40 -9.27 3.41 -7.19
N ARG A 41 -8.04 2.94 -6.90
CA ARG A 41 -7.77 1.91 -5.90
C ARG A 41 -6.55 2.25 -5.05
N TYR A 42 -6.49 1.68 -3.85
CA TYR A 42 -5.34 1.69 -2.95
C TYR A 42 -4.78 3.08 -2.66
N PRO A 43 -5.62 4.02 -2.17
CA PRO A 43 -5.12 5.35 -1.85
C PRO A 43 -4.19 5.32 -0.63
N ASP A 44 -3.21 6.22 -0.64
CA ASP A 44 -2.40 6.56 0.52
C ASP A 44 -2.13 8.07 0.52
N VAL A 45 -1.90 8.65 1.70
CA VAL A 45 -1.81 10.12 1.87
C VAL A 45 -0.58 10.47 2.69
N HIS A 46 0.19 11.43 2.17
CA HIS A 46 1.28 12.04 2.92
C HIS A 46 1.30 13.55 2.68
N GLY A 47 1.23 14.35 3.76
CA GLY A 47 1.14 15.81 3.65
C GLY A 47 -0.06 16.23 2.79
N ASP A 48 0.21 16.98 1.74
CA ASP A 48 -0.79 17.49 0.80
C ASP A 48 -0.93 16.63 -0.47
N LEU A 49 -0.39 15.41 -0.47
CA LEU A 49 -0.38 14.53 -1.63
C LEU A 49 -1.15 13.23 -1.37
N VAL A 50 -1.84 12.77 -2.39
CA VAL A 50 -2.51 11.46 -2.45
C VAL A 50 -1.86 10.65 -3.56
N VAL A 51 -1.39 9.44 -3.23
CA VAL A 51 -1.01 8.43 -4.21
C VAL A 51 -2.12 7.40 -4.35
N PHE A 52 -2.36 6.90 -5.54
CA PHE A 52 -3.36 5.86 -5.81
C PHE A 52 -3.02 5.09 -7.07
N THR A 53 -3.77 4.01 -7.35
CA THR A 53 -3.66 3.28 -8.62
C THR A 53 -4.90 3.49 -9.47
N ALA A 54 -4.69 3.69 -10.77
CA ALA A 54 -5.71 3.71 -11.80
C ALA A 54 -5.10 3.26 -13.14
N ASP A 55 -5.90 2.57 -13.96
CA ASP A 55 -5.50 2.15 -15.32
C ASP A 55 -4.14 1.43 -15.36
N ASP A 56 -3.90 0.57 -14.37
CA ASP A 56 -2.67 -0.21 -14.20
C ASP A 56 -1.38 0.61 -13.99
N ASP A 57 -1.53 1.84 -13.50
CA ASP A 57 -0.43 2.72 -13.16
C ASP A 57 -0.59 3.36 -11.77
N VAL A 58 0.52 3.87 -11.24
CA VAL A 58 0.57 4.68 -10.01
C VAL A 58 0.42 6.16 -10.37
N TRP A 59 -0.46 6.84 -9.66
CA TRP A 59 -0.80 8.25 -9.87
C TRP A 59 -0.64 9.05 -8.60
N LEU A 60 -0.32 10.33 -8.75
CA LEU A 60 -0.16 11.30 -7.67
C LEU A 60 -1.04 12.52 -7.93
N VAL A 61 -1.72 13.01 -6.89
CA VAL A 61 -2.59 14.20 -6.98
C VAL A 61 -2.52 14.99 -5.68
N PRO A 62 -2.64 16.33 -5.69
CA PRO A 62 -2.83 17.10 -4.48
C PRO A 62 -4.14 16.73 -3.75
N VAL A 63 -4.14 16.75 -2.41
CA VAL A 63 -5.35 16.52 -1.58
C VAL A 63 -6.48 17.49 -1.95
N THR A 64 -6.14 18.71 -2.34
CA THR A 64 -7.10 19.72 -2.79
C THR A 64 -7.74 19.41 -4.14
N GLY A 65 -7.31 18.33 -4.80
CA GLY A 65 -7.74 17.97 -6.15
C GLY A 65 -6.93 18.67 -7.24
N GLY A 66 -7.39 18.56 -8.47
CA GLY A 66 -6.72 19.12 -9.63
C GLY A 66 -6.21 18.04 -10.58
N ARG A 67 -5.13 18.33 -11.30
CA ARG A 67 -4.55 17.41 -12.27
C ARG A 67 -3.71 16.34 -11.58
N ALA A 68 -4.05 15.06 -11.80
CA ALA A 68 -3.22 13.95 -11.38
C ALA A 68 -2.02 13.78 -12.34
N SER A 69 -0.86 13.46 -11.77
CA SER A 69 0.36 13.11 -12.51
C SER A 69 0.57 11.61 -12.46
N ARG A 70 0.83 10.99 -13.60
CA ARG A 70 1.16 9.57 -13.71
C ARG A 70 2.63 9.37 -13.36
N LEU A 71 2.91 8.46 -12.41
CA LEU A 71 4.27 8.17 -11.95
C LEU A 71 4.89 6.97 -12.67
N THR A 72 4.09 6.00 -13.11
CA THR A 72 4.56 4.80 -13.83
C THR A 72 4.01 4.77 -15.24
N ASN A 73 4.63 3.98 -16.13
CA ASN A 73 4.25 3.87 -17.53
C ASN A 73 4.45 2.46 -18.10
N ASP A 74 4.44 1.46 -17.22
CA ASP A 74 4.69 0.08 -17.63
C ASP A 74 3.41 -0.61 -18.14
N HIS A 75 2.24 -0.02 -17.90
CA HIS A 75 0.92 -0.57 -18.25
C HIS A 75 0.73 -2.01 -17.76
N VAL A 76 1.21 -2.28 -16.56
CA VAL A 76 1.03 -3.56 -15.87
C VAL A 76 0.32 -3.34 -14.56
N MET A 77 -0.39 -4.37 -14.08
CA MET A 77 -1.09 -4.28 -12.82
C MET A 77 -0.15 -3.82 -11.69
N VAL A 78 -0.55 -2.75 -11.01
CA VAL A 78 0.11 -2.21 -9.82
C VAL A 78 -0.85 -2.17 -8.64
N ARG A 79 -0.32 -2.33 -7.42
CA ARG A 79 -1.12 -2.35 -6.19
C ARG A 79 -0.40 -1.69 -5.04
N ASN A 80 -1.19 -1.23 -4.08
CA ASN A 80 -0.75 -0.82 -2.75
C ASN A 80 0.41 0.18 -2.76
N PRO A 81 0.33 1.31 -3.49
CA PRO A 81 1.33 2.35 -3.36
C PRO A 81 1.31 2.90 -1.92
N ARG A 82 2.49 3.15 -1.35
CA ARG A 82 2.67 3.67 0.00
C ARG A 82 3.79 4.70 0.03
N PHE A 83 3.52 5.84 0.62
CA PHE A 83 4.56 6.84 0.90
C PHE A 83 5.53 6.35 1.96
N SER A 84 6.81 6.71 1.81
CA SER A 84 7.78 6.65 2.91
C SER A 84 7.37 7.59 4.04
N PRO A 85 7.85 7.36 5.29
CA PRO A 85 7.52 8.21 6.43
C PRO A 85 7.83 9.70 6.22
N ASN A 86 8.90 10.02 5.49
CA ASN A 86 9.28 11.38 5.13
C ASN A 86 8.60 11.91 3.85
N GLY A 87 7.80 11.09 3.14
CA GLY A 87 7.07 11.46 1.93
C GLY A 87 7.93 11.66 0.67
N THR A 88 9.23 11.31 0.71
CA THR A 88 10.12 11.52 -0.45
C THR A 88 10.08 10.38 -1.45
N LYS A 89 9.58 9.20 -1.05
CA LYS A 89 9.53 8.00 -1.87
C LYS A 89 8.15 7.37 -1.83
N ILE A 90 7.83 6.60 -2.87
CA ILE A 90 6.65 5.75 -2.92
C ILE A 90 7.10 4.34 -3.27
N ALA A 91 6.66 3.35 -2.47
CA ALA A 91 6.81 1.94 -2.79
C ALA A 91 5.47 1.36 -3.26
N TRP A 92 5.49 0.41 -4.19
CA TRP A 92 4.30 -0.29 -4.65
C TRP A 92 4.61 -1.73 -5.07
N THR A 93 3.57 -2.52 -5.22
CA THR A 93 3.64 -3.83 -5.85
C THR A 93 3.40 -3.70 -7.35
N SER A 94 4.31 -4.22 -8.17
CA SER A 94 4.14 -4.32 -9.63
C SER A 94 4.20 -5.77 -10.10
N TYR A 95 3.40 -6.07 -11.12
CA TYR A 95 3.40 -7.37 -11.82
C TYR A 95 4.30 -7.36 -13.07
N LEU A 96 5.22 -6.41 -13.17
CA LEU A 96 6.23 -6.40 -14.22
C LEU A 96 7.10 -7.67 -14.10
N GLY A 97 7.03 -8.55 -15.11
CA GLY A 97 7.69 -9.86 -15.07
C GLY A 97 6.82 -11.01 -14.57
N GLN A 98 5.48 -10.88 -14.59
CA GLN A 98 4.46 -11.90 -14.32
C GLN A 98 4.23 -12.24 -12.83
N ARG A 99 5.16 -11.95 -11.96
CA ARG A 99 5.02 -12.16 -10.51
C ARG A 99 5.06 -10.81 -9.79
N PRO A 100 4.29 -10.67 -8.69
CA PRO A 100 4.27 -9.43 -7.93
C PRO A 100 5.60 -9.25 -7.19
N GLU A 101 6.20 -8.07 -7.37
CA GLU A 101 7.46 -7.69 -6.75
C GLU A 101 7.36 -6.26 -6.22
N VAL A 102 8.25 -5.90 -5.31
CA VAL A 102 8.32 -4.57 -4.71
C VAL A 102 9.14 -3.63 -5.57
N PHE A 103 8.58 -2.48 -5.86
CA PHE A 103 9.21 -1.38 -6.58
C PHE A 103 9.21 -0.12 -5.72
N VAL A 104 10.10 0.81 -6.02
CA VAL A 104 10.18 2.13 -5.38
C VAL A 104 10.48 3.20 -6.41
N ILE A 105 9.95 4.40 -6.21
CA ILE A 105 10.29 5.62 -6.92
C ILE A 105 10.73 6.69 -5.92
N ASP A 106 11.78 7.43 -6.26
CA ASP A 106 12.14 8.67 -5.60
C ASP A 106 11.41 9.82 -6.29
N LEU A 107 10.64 10.60 -5.53
CA LEU A 107 9.80 11.66 -6.08
C LEU A 107 10.59 12.90 -6.54
N ALA A 108 11.79 13.11 -6.02
CA ALA A 108 12.61 14.24 -6.40
C ALA A 108 13.34 14.01 -7.72
N THR A 109 13.82 12.78 -7.95
CA THR A 109 14.60 12.43 -9.16
C THR A 109 13.73 11.77 -10.23
N GLY A 110 12.64 11.12 -9.84
CA GLY A 110 11.85 10.25 -10.71
C GLY A 110 12.47 8.87 -10.92
N ASP A 111 13.58 8.56 -10.25
CA ASP A 111 14.25 7.27 -10.38
C ASP A 111 13.41 6.15 -9.83
N GLN A 112 13.12 5.20 -10.71
CA GLN A 112 12.30 4.03 -10.43
C GLN A 112 13.16 2.77 -10.44
N ARG A 113 12.98 1.89 -9.44
CA ARG A 113 13.72 0.64 -9.38
C ARG A 113 12.93 -0.49 -8.71
N ARG A 114 13.20 -1.69 -9.13
CA ARG A 114 12.73 -2.92 -8.51
C ARG A 114 13.64 -3.28 -7.32
N LEU A 115 13.03 -3.62 -6.18
CA LEU A 115 13.75 -4.00 -4.96
C LEU A 115 13.80 -5.51 -4.74
N THR A 116 12.82 -6.28 -5.27
CA THR A 116 12.75 -7.73 -5.01
C THR A 116 12.69 -8.56 -6.28
N TRP A 117 13.19 -9.80 -6.21
CA TRP A 117 13.15 -10.85 -7.26
C TRP A 117 12.76 -12.19 -6.64
N LEU A 118 11.67 -12.22 -5.90
CA LEU A 118 11.27 -13.38 -5.09
C LEU A 118 10.58 -14.46 -5.92
N GLY A 119 9.93 -14.09 -7.02
CA GLY A 119 9.13 -15.02 -7.83
C GLY A 119 7.96 -15.64 -7.07
N ALA A 120 7.60 -15.09 -5.92
CA ALA A 120 6.52 -15.58 -5.07
C ALA A 120 5.15 -15.36 -5.73
N ALA A 121 4.18 -16.21 -5.40
CA ALA A 121 2.83 -16.10 -5.94
C ALA A 121 2.13 -14.80 -5.51
N ARG A 122 2.55 -14.22 -4.39
CA ARG A 122 2.05 -12.96 -3.83
C ARG A 122 3.21 -12.23 -3.16
N SER A 123 3.29 -10.92 -3.37
CA SER A 123 4.19 -10.03 -2.65
C SER A 123 3.55 -8.65 -2.67
N PHE A 124 2.95 -8.24 -1.56
CA PHE A 124 2.17 -7.00 -1.51
C PHE A 124 2.80 -6.03 -0.54
N VAL A 125 3.09 -4.82 -1.02
CA VAL A 125 3.53 -3.72 -0.17
C VAL A 125 2.44 -3.42 0.87
N VAL A 126 2.86 -3.34 2.11
CA VAL A 126 2.02 -3.04 3.27
C VAL A 126 2.27 -1.60 3.74
N GLY A 127 3.52 -1.18 3.76
CA GLY A 127 3.94 0.13 4.22
C GLY A 127 5.45 0.25 4.29
N TRP A 128 5.91 1.05 5.23
CA TRP A 128 7.32 1.27 5.49
C TRP A 128 7.61 1.09 6.99
N GLN A 129 8.76 0.56 7.33
CA GLN A 129 9.26 0.51 8.69
C GLN A 129 9.93 1.85 9.05
N ASP A 130 10.71 2.39 8.12
CA ASP A 130 11.42 3.66 8.15
C ASP A 130 11.64 4.15 6.69
N ASP A 131 12.44 5.20 6.47
CA ASP A 131 12.65 5.78 5.14
C ASP A 131 13.53 4.92 4.21
N GLU A 132 14.11 3.82 4.72
CA GLU A 132 15.03 2.93 4.00
C GLU A 132 14.50 1.50 3.85
N HIS A 133 13.44 1.12 4.60
CA HIS A 133 12.93 -0.26 4.63
C HIS A 133 11.44 -0.31 4.31
N VAL A 134 11.11 -0.92 3.17
CA VAL A 134 9.73 -1.19 2.75
C VAL A 134 9.23 -2.47 3.41
N VAL A 135 8.03 -2.43 4.00
CA VAL A 135 7.36 -3.62 4.54
C VAL A 135 6.45 -4.23 3.49
N PHE A 136 6.54 -5.53 3.31
CA PHE A 136 5.67 -6.27 2.41
C PHE A 136 5.25 -7.64 2.98
N SER A 137 4.14 -8.16 2.49
CA SER A 137 3.61 -9.47 2.84
C SER A 137 3.82 -10.46 1.70
N SER A 138 4.40 -11.63 1.96
CA SER A 138 4.71 -12.64 0.93
C SER A 138 4.73 -14.06 1.51
N PRO A 139 4.37 -15.11 0.73
CA PRO A 139 4.66 -16.50 1.06
C PRO A 139 6.10 -16.90 0.71
N HIS A 140 7.01 -15.94 0.48
CA HIS A 140 8.42 -16.21 0.20
C HIS A 140 9.02 -17.13 1.27
N GLN A 141 9.81 -18.11 0.86
CA GLN A 141 10.43 -19.12 1.75
C GLN A 141 9.44 -19.93 2.61
N THR A 142 8.19 -20.04 2.18
CA THR A 142 7.21 -20.92 2.83
C THR A 142 6.80 -22.06 1.88
N ASN A 143 6.43 -23.21 2.45
CA ASN A 143 5.89 -24.32 1.68
C ASN A 143 4.39 -24.16 1.38
N ASP A 144 3.74 -23.21 2.02
CA ASP A 144 2.31 -22.93 1.87
C ASP A 144 2.13 -21.54 1.23
N VAL A 145 1.69 -21.52 -0.02
CA VAL A 145 1.37 -20.29 -0.74
C VAL A 145 0.19 -19.51 -0.13
N GLY A 146 -0.60 -20.16 0.71
CA GLY A 146 -1.69 -19.55 1.48
C GLY A 146 -1.19 -18.75 2.69
N LEU A 147 -0.02 -19.12 3.22
CA LEU A 147 0.53 -18.56 4.44
C LEU A 147 1.54 -17.46 4.12
N ALA A 148 1.13 -16.22 4.23
CA ALA A 148 2.02 -15.08 4.05
C ALA A 148 2.70 -14.68 5.36
N TRP A 149 3.92 -14.18 5.25
CA TRP A 149 4.72 -13.58 6.32
C TRP A 149 5.04 -12.15 5.97
N LEU A 150 5.35 -11.36 6.99
CA LEU A 150 5.80 -10.00 6.83
C LEU A 150 7.32 -9.95 6.70
N TYR A 151 7.77 -9.20 5.72
CA TYR A 151 9.18 -8.98 5.41
C TYR A 151 9.46 -7.49 5.31
N THR A 152 10.71 -7.12 5.49
CA THR A 152 11.24 -5.84 5.02
C THR A 152 12.14 -6.09 3.81
N VAL A 153 12.23 -5.08 2.96
CA VAL A 153 13.28 -4.96 1.94
C VAL A 153 13.89 -3.56 2.04
N SER A 154 15.21 -3.52 2.19
CA SER A 154 15.95 -2.26 2.17
C SER A 154 16.05 -1.70 0.76
N LEU A 155 16.40 -0.41 0.63
CA LEU A 155 16.55 0.22 -0.67
C LEU A 155 17.69 -0.36 -1.51
N ASP A 156 18.64 -1.10 -0.93
CA ASP A 156 19.67 -1.85 -1.64
C ASP A 156 19.26 -3.29 -2.00
N GLY A 157 18.03 -3.69 -1.66
CA GLY A 157 17.45 -4.98 -2.05
C GLY A 157 17.65 -6.12 -1.04
N HIS A 158 18.17 -5.86 0.16
CA HIS A 158 18.28 -6.87 1.19
C HIS A 158 16.92 -7.18 1.81
N VAL A 159 16.52 -8.46 1.83
CA VAL A 159 15.22 -8.93 2.32
C VAL A 159 15.40 -9.63 3.66
N GLU A 160 14.59 -9.22 4.65
CA GLU A 160 14.58 -9.81 5.98
C GLU A 160 13.14 -10.13 6.43
N ARG A 161 12.95 -11.26 7.11
CA ARG A 161 11.64 -11.64 7.66
C ARG A 161 11.44 -11.01 9.03
N LEU A 162 10.31 -10.33 9.20
CA LEU A 162 9.91 -9.75 10.47
C LEU A 162 9.46 -10.82 11.47
N GLY A 163 9.78 -10.62 12.74
CA GLY A 163 9.47 -11.54 13.84
C GLY A 163 8.02 -11.48 14.36
N TYR A 164 7.07 -10.93 13.59
CA TYR A 164 5.68 -10.75 14.03
C TYR A 164 4.78 -11.97 13.81
N GLY A 165 5.31 -13.06 13.28
CA GLY A 165 4.52 -14.21 12.85
C GLY A 165 3.89 -14.02 11.48
N PRO A 166 3.03 -14.98 11.05
CA PRO A 166 2.33 -14.87 9.78
C PRO A 166 1.41 -13.66 9.77
N GLY A 167 1.45 -12.88 8.68
CA GLY A 167 0.66 -11.65 8.56
C GLY A 167 0.45 -11.21 7.12
N MET A 168 -0.68 -10.55 6.88
CA MET A 168 -1.05 -9.98 5.59
C MET A 168 -0.92 -8.47 5.56
N ASP A 169 -1.05 -7.84 6.73
CA ASP A 169 -1.02 -6.39 6.86
C ASP A 169 -0.42 -6.00 8.21
N LEU A 170 0.13 -4.80 8.30
CA LEU A 170 0.84 -4.28 9.46
C LEU A 170 0.52 -2.79 9.65
N ALA A 171 0.24 -2.41 10.88
CA ALA A 171 0.20 -1.01 11.27
C ALA A 171 1.06 -0.81 12.53
N VAL A 172 1.87 0.24 12.52
CA VAL A 172 2.70 0.63 13.66
C VAL A 172 2.27 2.03 14.10
N SER A 173 1.94 2.17 15.38
CA SER A 173 1.61 3.47 15.96
C SER A 173 2.88 4.25 16.35
N SER A 174 2.74 5.55 16.56
CA SER A 174 3.87 6.43 16.90
C SER A 174 4.53 6.12 18.25
N ASP A 175 3.84 5.41 19.14
CA ASP A 175 4.37 4.93 20.43
C ASP A 175 4.99 3.53 20.34
N GLY A 176 4.99 2.92 19.14
CA GLY A 176 5.57 1.61 18.88
C GLY A 176 4.63 0.42 19.11
N ALA A 177 3.33 0.64 19.34
CA ALA A 177 2.38 -0.46 19.34
C ALA A 177 2.19 -1.00 17.90
N VAL A 178 2.03 -2.31 17.80
CA VAL A 178 1.96 -3.01 16.51
C VAL A 178 0.64 -3.74 16.37
N ALA A 179 -0.03 -3.58 15.24
CA ALA A 179 -1.19 -4.37 14.86
C ALA A 179 -0.85 -5.20 13.62
N VAL A 180 -1.10 -6.51 13.68
CA VAL A 180 -0.90 -7.45 12.57
C VAL A 180 -2.23 -8.09 12.20
N VAL A 181 -2.56 -8.08 10.91
CA VAL A 181 -3.69 -8.84 10.37
C VAL A 181 -3.21 -10.23 9.98
N THR A 182 -3.85 -11.28 10.51
CA THR A 182 -3.45 -12.67 10.25
C THR A 182 -3.66 -13.09 8.79
N PRO A 183 -2.91 -14.08 8.29
CA PRO A 183 -2.86 -14.41 6.86
C PRO A 183 -4.10 -15.12 6.32
N ASN A 184 -5.05 -15.50 7.17
CA ASN A 184 -6.22 -16.29 6.79
C ASN A 184 -7.30 -15.51 6.02
N SER A 185 -7.12 -14.19 5.85
CA SER A 185 -7.97 -13.43 4.97
C SER A 185 -7.28 -13.30 3.62
N GLY A 186 -7.88 -13.80 2.57
CA GLY A 186 -7.72 -13.15 1.30
C GLY A 186 -8.17 -11.68 1.42
N ASP A 187 -8.12 -10.95 0.35
CA ASP A 187 -8.69 -9.60 0.26
C ASP A 187 -10.07 -9.57 0.94
N CYS A 188 -10.19 -8.79 2.02
CA CYS A 188 -11.42 -8.67 2.82
C CYS A 188 -12.63 -8.21 1.99
N SER A 189 -12.41 -7.68 0.79
CA SER A 189 -13.45 -7.35 -0.17
C SER A 189 -14.23 -8.58 -0.67
N ARG A 190 -13.67 -9.77 -0.56
CA ARG A 190 -14.28 -11.02 -1.05
C ARG A 190 -15.22 -11.70 -0.05
N TRP A 191 -15.18 -11.32 1.24
CA TRP A 191 -15.82 -12.07 2.33
C TRP A 191 -16.82 -11.24 3.10
N LYS A 192 -17.97 -10.98 2.51
CA LYS A 192 -19.04 -10.33 3.27
C LYS A 192 -19.51 -11.25 4.40
N ARG A 193 -19.35 -10.79 5.66
CA ARG A 193 -19.89 -11.44 6.87
C ARG A 193 -19.38 -12.86 7.17
N TYR A 194 -18.26 -13.27 6.59
CA TYR A 194 -17.69 -14.55 6.95
C TYR A 194 -17.15 -14.53 8.39
N ARG A 195 -17.55 -15.52 9.19
CA ARG A 195 -17.16 -15.68 10.60
C ARG A 195 -16.59 -17.06 10.90
N GLY A 196 -16.14 -17.80 9.89
CA GLY A 196 -15.55 -19.14 10.05
C GLY A 196 -14.12 -19.11 10.55
N GLY A 197 -13.55 -20.28 10.76
CA GLY A 197 -12.19 -20.44 11.30
C GLY A 197 -11.05 -19.84 10.48
N THR A 198 -11.32 -19.49 9.22
CA THR A 198 -10.36 -18.78 8.35
C THR A 198 -10.58 -17.27 8.30
N ALA A 199 -11.47 -16.72 9.16
CA ALA A 199 -11.62 -15.28 9.28
C ALA A 199 -10.33 -14.64 9.80
N ALA A 200 -9.94 -13.49 9.22
CA ALA A 200 -8.79 -12.76 9.71
C ALA A 200 -9.00 -12.30 11.16
N GLN A 201 -7.92 -12.29 11.89
CA GLN A 201 -7.85 -11.73 13.23
C GLN A 201 -6.85 -10.57 13.23
N ILE A 202 -7.05 -9.62 14.13
CA ILE A 202 -6.09 -8.55 14.38
C ILE A 202 -5.39 -8.87 15.70
N TRP A 203 -4.10 -9.06 15.64
CA TRP A 203 -3.26 -9.20 16.81
C TRP A 203 -2.66 -7.85 17.16
N LEU A 204 -2.79 -7.47 18.43
CA LEU A 204 -2.27 -6.19 18.94
C LEU A 204 -1.15 -6.48 19.95
N ARG A 205 0.01 -5.90 19.69
CA ARG A 205 1.10 -5.83 20.64
C ARG A 205 1.21 -4.39 21.15
N PRO A 206 0.93 -4.14 22.43
CA PRO A 206 1.10 -2.81 23.02
C PRO A 206 2.55 -2.32 22.90
N ALA A 207 2.73 -1.01 22.89
CA ALA A 207 4.05 -0.41 23.01
C ALA A 207 4.78 -0.97 24.24
N ARG A 208 6.06 -1.31 24.11
CA ARG A 208 6.91 -1.91 25.16
C ARG A 208 6.58 -3.37 25.54
N ALA A 209 5.60 -4.02 24.94
CA ALA A 209 5.40 -5.45 25.10
C ALA A 209 6.32 -6.23 24.15
N GLU A 210 6.91 -7.34 24.63
CA GLU A 210 7.77 -8.20 23.80
C GLU A 210 6.96 -9.14 22.90
N LYS A 211 5.71 -9.43 23.25
CA LYS A 211 4.84 -10.42 22.59
C LYS A 211 3.45 -9.85 22.33
N PHE A 212 2.79 -10.45 21.35
CA PHE A 212 1.36 -10.26 21.09
C PHE A 212 0.51 -10.90 22.17
#